data_08b4fcc2be47c749b077715b86e1db75
#
_entry.id   08b4fcc2be47c749b077715b86e1db75
#
_cell.length_a   1.000
_cell.length_b   1.000
_cell.length_c   1.000
_cell.angle_alpha   90.00
_cell.angle_beta   90.00
_cell.angle_gamma   90.00
#
_symmetry.space_group_name_H-M   'P 1'
#
loop_
_entity.id
_entity.type
_entity.pdbx_description
1 polymer ?
#
loop_
_entity_poly.entity_id
_entity_poly.type
_entity_poly.pdbx_seq_one_letter_code
_entity_poly.pdbx_strand_id
1 'polypeptide(L)'
;MQLLAFGKREEIPSSSHVCQLYTRADEIAHIAAGLFSAGPFPHRDLCVYVGPPTIIVQLESQLRQLQVDVEALKRAGQFVFVDDRTEYLSQNRFDHFSLLSSHLNLVNAALRDDFVGVRLAMEMTWLADNVATPAQILKYEAMCDAVFTFQRQPIVAIAQYNSTRLGEQITGEMNKLHPIAYVGRQLKRNPSYLNSEQYFLNILRATRKANDR
;
A
#
# COMPACT_ATOMS: atom_id res chain seq x y z
N MET A 1 -13.63 -4.67 -7.48
CA MET A 1 -13.51 -5.47 -6.24
C MET A 1 -14.29 -4.80 -5.12
N GLN A 2 -15.00 -5.54 -4.29
CA GLN A 2 -15.67 -4.99 -3.10
C GLN A 2 -14.80 -5.24 -1.88
N LEU A 3 -14.46 -4.19 -1.15
CA LEU A 3 -13.73 -4.27 0.10
C LEU A 3 -14.73 -4.26 1.27
N LEU A 4 -14.54 -5.16 2.23
CA LEU A 4 -15.27 -5.12 3.48
C LEU A 4 -14.46 -4.29 4.50
N ALA A 5 -14.78 -3.00 4.63
CA ALA A 5 -14.18 -2.13 5.62
C ALA A 5 -15.22 -1.75 6.67
N PHE A 6 -14.93 -2.04 7.95
CA PHE A 6 -15.80 -1.69 9.09
C PHE A 6 -17.29 -2.08 8.93
N GLY A 7 -17.53 -3.26 8.32
CA GLY A 7 -18.89 -3.79 8.12
C GLY A 7 -19.65 -3.24 6.92
N LYS A 8 -19.04 -2.39 6.10
CA LYS A 8 -19.60 -1.89 4.83
C LYS A 8 -18.83 -2.44 3.65
N ARG A 9 -19.55 -2.77 2.57
CA ARG A 9 -18.96 -3.15 1.29
C ARG A 9 -18.68 -1.89 0.48
N GLU A 10 -17.42 -1.69 0.12
CA GLU A 10 -16.98 -0.55 -0.69
C GLU A 10 -16.29 -1.08 -1.95
N GLU A 11 -16.50 -0.41 -3.08
CA GLU A 11 -15.91 -0.83 -4.35
C GLU A 11 -14.57 -0.14 -4.58
N ILE A 12 -13.55 -0.95 -4.83
CA ILE A 12 -12.23 -0.48 -5.27
C ILE A 12 -11.97 -0.98 -6.70
N PRO A 13 -11.47 -0.11 -7.60
CA PRO A 13 -10.99 -0.56 -8.92
C PRO A 13 -9.90 -1.62 -8.79
N SER A 14 -9.79 -2.50 -9.78
CA SER A 14 -8.78 -3.58 -9.81
C SER A 14 -7.34 -3.08 -9.94
N SER A 15 -7.16 -1.81 -10.28
CA SER A 15 -5.86 -1.12 -10.29
C SER A 15 -6.02 0.09 -9.39
N SER A 16 -5.49 0.03 -8.18
CA SER A 16 -5.70 1.08 -7.18
C SER A 16 -4.52 1.25 -6.25
N HIS A 17 -4.20 2.51 -5.97
CA HIS A 17 -3.26 2.93 -4.96
C HIS A 17 -4.03 3.66 -3.85
N VAL A 18 -4.03 3.09 -2.65
CA VAL A 18 -4.87 3.52 -1.52
C VAL A 18 -4.00 3.96 -0.36
N CYS A 19 -4.29 5.14 0.20
CA CYS A 19 -3.67 5.62 1.43
C CYS A 19 -4.54 5.26 2.64
N GLN A 20 -3.94 4.69 3.67
CA GLN A 20 -4.52 4.60 5.00
C GLN A 20 -3.66 5.39 5.98
N LEU A 21 -4.21 6.48 6.51
CA LEU A 21 -3.62 7.16 7.66
C LEU A 21 -4.24 6.57 8.93
N TYR A 22 -3.41 6.09 9.84
CA TYR A 22 -3.84 5.49 11.10
C TYR A 22 -3.14 6.12 12.31
N THR A 23 -3.77 6.00 13.46
CA THR A 23 -3.20 6.40 14.76
C THR A 23 -3.08 5.22 15.72
N ARG A 24 -3.84 4.15 15.49
CA ARG A 24 -3.93 2.97 16.35
C ARG A 24 -3.57 1.70 15.58
N ALA A 25 -2.77 0.84 16.19
CA ALA A 25 -2.28 -0.39 15.56
C ALA A 25 -3.41 -1.38 15.16
N ASP A 26 -4.54 -1.39 15.87
CA ASP A 26 -5.68 -2.26 15.54
C ASP A 26 -6.35 -1.90 14.20
N GLU A 27 -6.20 -0.65 13.75
CA GLU A 27 -6.74 -0.20 12.46
C GLU A 27 -6.01 -0.82 11.27
N ILE A 28 -4.69 -1.10 11.42
CA ILE A 28 -3.84 -1.65 10.37
C ILE A 28 -4.32 -3.05 9.96
N ALA A 29 -4.36 -3.96 10.92
CA ALA A 29 -4.75 -5.35 10.69
C ALA A 29 -6.19 -5.45 10.18
N HIS A 30 -7.10 -4.62 10.70
CA HIS A 30 -8.50 -4.62 10.30
C HIS A 30 -8.69 -4.26 8.81
N ILE A 31 -8.00 -3.21 8.33
CA ILE A 31 -8.11 -2.78 6.93
C ILE A 31 -7.44 -3.79 5.99
N ALA A 32 -6.27 -4.30 6.36
CA ALA A 32 -5.60 -5.35 5.59
C ALA A 32 -6.45 -6.64 5.51
N ALA A 33 -7.08 -7.05 6.62
CA ALA A 33 -7.99 -8.20 6.62
C ALA A 33 -9.20 -7.97 5.70
N GLY A 34 -9.77 -6.76 5.71
CA GLY A 34 -10.84 -6.37 4.80
C GLY A 34 -10.41 -6.45 3.32
N LEU A 35 -9.20 -6.01 2.98
CA LEU A 35 -8.65 -6.13 1.63
C LEU A 35 -8.53 -7.60 1.20
N PHE A 36 -7.94 -8.42 2.06
CA PHE A 36 -7.61 -9.81 1.71
C PHE A 36 -8.84 -10.72 1.70
N SER A 37 -9.89 -10.40 2.45
CA SER A 37 -11.16 -11.15 2.45
C SER A 37 -12.20 -10.61 1.46
N ALA A 38 -11.89 -9.56 0.69
CA ALA A 38 -12.86 -8.90 -0.19
C ALA A 38 -13.29 -9.78 -1.38
N GLY A 39 -14.60 -9.77 -1.69
CA GLY A 39 -15.17 -10.47 -2.82
C GLY A 39 -15.55 -11.92 -2.53
N PRO A 40 -15.96 -12.69 -3.57
CA PRO A 40 -16.22 -14.11 -3.43
C PRO A 40 -14.93 -14.84 -3.09
N PHE A 41 -14.98 -15.65 -2.05
CA PHE A 41 -13.82 -16.39 -1.56
C PHE A 41 -14.01 -17.90 -1.81
N PRO A 42 -12.96 -18.67 -2.20
CA PRO A 42 -11.60 -18.21 -2.50
C PRO A 42 -11.50 -17.42 -3.83
N HIS A 43 -10.84 -16.27 -3.78
CA HIS A 43 -10.49 -15.51 -4.99
C HIS A 43 -9.13 -15.98 -5.53
N ARG A 44 -8.82 -15.57 -6.78
CA ARG A 44 -7.57 -15.95 -7.46
C ARG A 44 -6.51 -14.84 -7.42
N ASP A 45 -6.54 -13.95 -6.43
CA ASP A 45 -5.51 -12.95 -6.24
C ASP A 45 -4.44 -13.46 -5.28
N LEU A 46 -3.18 -13.15 -5.54
CA LEU A 46 -2.10 -13.29 -4.57
C LEU A 46 -2.25 -12.19 -3.51
N CYS A 47 -2.26 -12.57 -2.25
CA CYS A 47 -2.34 -11.65 -1.11
C CYS A 47 -0.97 -11.50 -0.45
N VAL A 48 -0.45 -10.29 -0.37
CA VAL A 48 0.84 -9.99 0.24
C VAL A 48 0.68 -8.92 1.30
N TYR A 49 1.16 -9.20 2.49
CA TYR A 49 1.28 -8.23 3.56
C TYR A 49 2.75 -8.02 3.90
N VAL A 50 3.17 -6.74 3.92
CA VAL A 50 4.51 -6.34 4.34
C VAL A 50 4.38 -5.47 5.59
N GLY A 51 4.98 -5.90 6.70
CA GLY A 51 4.92 -5.16 7.95
C GLY A 51 5.50 -5.92 9.13
N PRO A 52 5.50 -5.31 10.33
CA PRO A 52 6.12 -5.91 11.49
C PRO A 52 5.40 -7.20 11.93
N PRO A 53 6.14 -8.20 12.45
CA PRO A 53 5.59 -9.50 12.86
C PRO A 53 4.41 -9.40 13.83
N THR A 54 4.39 -8.38 14.68
CA THR A 54 3.29 -8.15 15.64
C THR A 54 1.96 -7.84 14.94
N ILE A 55 2.00 -7.13 13.82
CA ILE A 55 0.81 -6.83 13.02
C ILE A 55 0.40 -8.06 12.19
N ILE A 56 1.36 -8.84 11.70
CA ILE A 56 1.07 -10.09 10.98
C ILE A 56 0.24 -11.04 11.87
N VAL A 57 0.61 -11.21 13.13
CA VAL A 57 -0.15 -12.03 14.09
C VAL A 57 -1.58 -11.51 14.28
N GLN A 58 -1.76 -10.19 14.40
CA GLN A 58 -3.09 -9.59 14.53
C GLN A 58 -3.92 -9.76 13.26
N LEU A 59 -3.30 -9.60 12.08
CA LEU A 59 -3.93 -9.78 10.79
C LEU A 59 -4.42 -11.22 10.61
N GLU A 60 -3.58 -12.21 10.91
CA GLU A 60 -3.99 -13.62 10.86
C GLU A 60 -5.18 -13.91 11.79
N SER A 61 -5.16 -13.34 13.00
CA SER A 61 -6.29 -13.48 13.94
C SER A 61 -7.58 -12.91 13.36
N GLN A 62 -7.53 -11.74 12.74
CA GLN A 62 -8.69 -11.11 12.12
C GLN A 62 -9.20 -11.88 10.90
N LEU A 63 -8.30 -12.39 10.06
CA LEU A 63 -8.68 -13.23 8.92
C LEU A 63 -9.39 -14.51 9.36
N ARG A 64 -8.92 -15.16 10.45
CA ARG A 64 -9.60 -16.33 11.02
C ARG A 64 -11.00 -15.98 11.56
N GLN A 65 -11.19 -14.79 12.16
CA GLN A 65 -12.52 -14.31 12.58
C GLN A 65 -13.47 -14.11 11.39
N LEU A 66 -12.92 -13.76 10.22
CA LEU A 66 -13.65 -13.67 8.95
C LEU A 66 -13.80 -15.02 8.24
N GLN A 67 -13.51 -16.13 8.94
CA GLN A 67 -13.60 -17.50 8.43
C GLN A 67 -12.66 -17.79 7.24
N VAL A 68 -11.56 -17.07 7.11
CA VAL A 68 -10.51 -17.32 6.12
C VAL A 68 -9.57 -18.39 6.67
N ASP A 69 -9.39 -19.48 5.92
CA ASP A 69 -8.37 -20.50 6.25
C ASP A 69 -6.97 -20.03 5.81
N VAL A 70 -6.37 -19.22 6.68
CA VAL A 70 -5.06 -18.61 6.42
C VAL A 70 -3.98 -19.68 6.19
N GLU A 71 -4.03 -20.79 6.94
CA GLU A 71 -3.01 -21.84 6.81
C GLU A 71 -3.13 -22.61 5.48
N ALA A 72 -4.34 -22.84 5.02
CA ALA A 72 -4.54 -23.45 3.69
C ALA A 72 -4.03 -22.52 2.59
N LEU A 73 -4.29 -21.21 2.68
CA LEU A 73 -3.85 -20.23 1.69
C LEU A 73 -2.33 -20.01 1.70
N LYS A 74 -1.70 -20.04 2.87
CA LYS A 74 -0.23 -20.01 3.00
C LYS A 74 0.40 -21.25 2.34
N ARG A 75 -0.13 -22.44 2.59
CA ARG A 75 0.35 -23.67 1.92
C ARG A 75 0.15 -23.65 0.40
N ALA A 76 -0.91 -23.00 -0.07
CA ALA A 76 -1.16 -22.81 -1.51
C ALA A 76 -0.33 -21.70 -2.14
N GLY A 77 0.53 -20.99 -1.37
CA GLY A 77 1.29 -19.84 -1.86
C GLY A 77 0.44 -18.60 -2.18
N GLN A 78 -0.84 -18.60 -1.80
CA GLN A 78 -1.76 -17.51 -2.08
C GLN A 78 -1.67 -16.38 -1.04
N PHE A 79 -1.18 -16.66 0.17
CA PHE A 79 -0.88 -15.68 1.20
C PHE A 79 0.61 -15.64 1.51
N VAL A 80 1.21 -14.46 1.38
CA VAL A 80 2.62 -14.19 1.69
C VAL A 80 2.69 -13.10 2.73
N PHE A 81 3.39 -13.37 3.82
CA PHE A 81 3.70 -12.40 4.86
C PHE A 81 5.20 -12.10 4.84
N VAL A 82 5.56 -10.84 4.77
CA VAL A 82 6.94 -10.36 4.68
C VAL A 82 7.21 -9.44 5.86
N ASP A 83 8.30 -9.69 6.59
CA ASP A 83 8.79 -8.77 7.60
C ASP A 83 9.36 -7.52 6.90
N ASP A 84 8.87 -6.34 7.25
CA ASP A 84 9.26 -5.06 6.68
C ASP A 84 10.77 -4.78 6.80
N ARG A 85 11.40 -5.26 7.87
CA ARG A 85 12.84 -5.10 8.10
C ARG A 85 13.68 -5.88 7.11
N THR A 86 13.22 -7.06 6.71
CA THR A 86 13.91 -7.87 5.70
C THR A 86 13.73 -7.31 4.30
N GLU A 87 12.57 -6.81 3.98
CA GLU A 87 12.25 -6.32 2.63
C GLU A 87 12.86 -4.93 2.36
N TYR A 88 12.64 -3.97 3.28
CA TYR A 88 13.00 -2.57 3.03
C TYR A 88 14.35 -2.15 3.59
N LEU A 89 14.85 -2.85 4.61
CA LEU A 89 16.03 -2.45 5.38
C LEU A 89 17.21 -3.40 5.21
N SER A 90 17.15 -4.38 4.32
CA SER A 90 18.20 -5.39 4.14
C SER A 90 19.59 -4.81 3.86
N GLN A 91 19.68 -3.54 3.43
CA GLN A 91 20.94 -2.83 3.17
C GLN A 91 21.07 -1.51 3.93
N ASN A 92 20.23 -1.25 4.93
CA ASN A 92 20.14 0.03 5.66
C ASN A 92 20.01 1.26 4.73
N ARG A 93 19.47 1.08 3.53
CA ARG A 93 19.41 2.11 2.51
C ARG A 93 18.12 1.99 1.72
N PHE A 94 17.36 3.08 1.67
CA PHE A 94 16.15 3.17 0.87
C PHE A 94 16.49 3.38 -0.61
N ASP A 95 16.12 2.42 -1.44
CA ASP A 95 16.20 2.52 -2.90
C ASP A 95 14.79 2.37 -3.50
N HIS A 96 14.20 3.51 -3.87
CA HIS A 96 12.86 3.57 -4.43
C HIS A 96 12.70 2.83 -5.77
N PHE A 97 13.77 2.73 -6.58
CA PHE A 97 13.72 1.99 -7.85
C PHE A 97 13.72 0.48 -7.61
N SER A 98 14.59 0.00 -6.73
CA SER A 98 14.62 -1.43 -6.36
C SER A 98 13.31 -1.87 -5.75
N LEU A 99 12.73 -1.07 -4.85
CA LEU A 99 11.46 -1.39 -4.22
C LEU A 99 10.30 -1.42 -5.21
N LEU A 100 10.21 -0.43 -6.10
CA LEU A 100 9.18 -0.43 -7.15
C LEU A 100 9.35 -1.62 -8.11
N SER A 101 10.59 -1.96 -8.46
CA SER A 101 10.89 -3.12 -9.30
C SER A 101 10.48 -4.42 -8.63
N SER A 102 10.65 -4.55 -7.30
CA SER A 102 10.17 -5.70 -6.53
C SER A 102 8.66 -5.86 -6.62
N HIS A 103 7.90 -4.76 -6.53
CA HIS A 103 6.44 -4.80 -6.69
C HIS A 103 6.01 -5.22 -8.09
N LEU A 104 6.67 -4.72 -9.13
CA LEU A 104 6.40 -5.13 -10.52
C LEU A 104 6.75 -6.60 -10.74
N ASN A 105 7.86 -7.07 -10.20
CA ASN A 105 8.26 -8.47 -10.27
C ASN A 105 7.26 -9.37 -9.55
N LEU A 106 6.72 -8.92 -8.41
CA LEU A 106 5.67 -9.63 -7.67
C LEU A 106 4.40 -9.79 -8.53
N VAL A 107 3.92 -8.72 -9.18
CA VAL A 107 2.77 -8.79 -10.09
C VAL A 107 3.03 -9.75 -11.24
N ASN A 108 4.20 -9.63 -11.89
CA ASN A 108 4.56 -10.50 -13.00
C ASN A 108 4.71 -11.97 -12.57
N ALA A 109 5.23 -12.24 -11.38
CA ALA A 109 5.30 -13.60 -10.83
C ALA A 109 3.91 -14.15 -10.55
N ALA A 110 3.04 -13.37 -9.91
CA ALA A 110 1.67 -13.77 -9.64
C ALA A 110 0.92 -14.16 -10.93
N LEU A 111 1.04 -13.35 -11.99
CA LEU A 111 0.37 -13.64 -13.27
C LEU A 111 0.93 -14.91 -13.96
N ARG A 112 2.23 -15.22 -13.77
CA ARG A 112 2.81 -16.49 -14.26
C ARG A 112 2.32 -17.71 -13.49
N ASP A 113 2.00 -17.52 -12.21
CA ASP A 113 1.51 -18.57 -11.30
C ASP A 113 -0.02 -18.69 -11.29
N ASP A 114 -0.66 -18.22 -12.38
CA ASP A 114 -2.13 -18.28 -12.61
C ASP A 114 -2.98 -17.47 -11.63
N PHE A 115 -2.40 -16.53 -10.88
CA PHE A 115 -3.17 -15.52 -10.17
C PHE A 115 -3.72 -14.47 -11.15
N VAL A 116 -4.86 -13.89 -10.84
CA VAL A 116 -5.49 -12.86 -11.70
C VAL A 116 -5.07 -11.43 -11.32
N GLY A 117 -4.45 -11.26 -10.15
CA GLY A 117 -3.95 -9.99 -9.67
C GLY A 117 -3.27 -10.13 -8.31
N VAL A 118 -2.90 -8.99 -7.73
CA VAL A 118 -2.24 -8.89 -6.44
C VAL A 118 -3.03 -7.97 -5.52
N ARG A 119 -3.19 -8.38 -4.27
CA ARG A 119 -3.64 -7.54 -3.16
C ARG A 119 -2.47 -7.32 -2.23
N LEU A 120 -1.99 -6.09 -2.16
CA LEU A 120 -0.81 -5.72 -1.40
C LEU A 120 -1.20 -4.74 -0.28
N ALA A 121 -0.86 -5.04 0.95
CA ALA A 121 -0.93 -4.09 2.06
C ALA A 121 0.46 -3.94 2.68
N MET A 122 0.89 -2.70 2.86
CA MET A 122 2.24 -2.36 3.33
C MET A 122 2.16 -1.40 4.50
N GLU A 123 2.76 -1.78 5.62
CA GLU A 123 2.99 -0.88 6.74
C GLU A 123 4.26 -0.07 6.47
N MET A 124 4.13 1.26 6.43
CA MET A 124 5.17 2.17 5.94
C MET A 124 5.80 3.03 7.04
N THR A 125 5.54 2.75 8.32
CA THR A 125 6.02 3.58 9.45
C THR A 125 7.53 3.51 9.63
N TRP A 126 8.19 2.47 9.12
CA TRP A 126 9.66 2.37 9.07
C TRP A 126 10.31 3.58 8.36
N LEU A 127 9.56 4.29 7.51
CA LEU A 127 10.01 5.55 6.89
C LEU A 127 10.35 6.64 7.92
N ALA A 128 9.75 6.57 9.12
CA ALA A 128 10.06 7.49 10.22
C ALA A 128 11.44 7.22 10.86
N ASP A 129 12.10 6.11 10.55
CA ASP A 129 13.38 5.72 11.15
C ASP A 129 14.58 6.36 10.41
N ASN A 130 14.35 7.45 9.66
CA ASN A 130 15.37 8.23 8.93
C ASN A 130 16.13 7.45 7.85
N VAL A 131 15.57 6.38 7.34
CA VAL A 131 16.15 5.57 6.25
C VAL A 131 15.98 6.22 4.88
N ALA A 132 15.06 7.19 4.78
CA ALA A 132 14.78 7.97 3.58
C ALA A 132 14.43 9.42 3.91
N THR A 133 14.76 10.33 3.02
CA THR A 133 14.29 11.71 3.12
C THR A 133 12.82 11.83 2.71
N PRO A 134 12.06 12.82 3.19
CA PRO A 134 10.69 13.06 2.74
C PRO A 134 10.55 13.15 1.22
N ALA A 135 11.51 13.78 0.54
CA ALA A 135 11.51 13.89 -0.92
C ALA A 135 11.67 12.54 -1.63
N GLN A 136 12.48 11.64 -1.08
CA GLN A 136 12.63 10.28 -1.63
C GLN A 136 11.36 9.47 -1.46
N ILE A 137 10.69 9.60 -0.31
CA ILE A 137 9.42 8.91 -0.03
C ILE A 137 8.33 9.39 -0.98
N LEU A 138 8.14 10.71 -1.10
CA LEU A 138 7.14 11.29 -2.00
C LEU A 138 7.39 10.92 -3.46
N LYS A 139 8.66 10.88 -3.89
CA LYS A 139 9.02 10.41 -5.22
C LYS A 139 8.64 8.94 -5.42
N TYR A 140 8.90 8.09 -4.45
CA TYR A 140 8.52 6.68 -4.49
C TYR A 140 7.00 6.51 -4.61
N GLU A 141 6.21 7.21 -3.81
CA GLU A 141 4.75 7.16 -3.87
C GLU A 141 4.20 7.63 -5.22
N ALA A 142 4.76 8.71 -5.77
CA ALA A 142 4.38 9.18 -7.12
C ALA A 142 4.72 8.15 -8.21
N MET A 143 5.80 7.41 -8.06
CA MET A 143 6.17 6.33 -8.98
C MET A 143 5.25 5.11 -8.82
N CYS A 144 4.87 4.76 -7.59
CA CYS A 144 3.87 3.71 -7.32
C CYS A 144 2.52 4.07 -7.96
N ASP A 145 2.07 5.31 -7.79
CA ASP A 145 0.85 5.80 -8.41
C ASP A 145 0.89 5.69 -9.95
N ALA A 146 2.02 6.11 -10.56
CA ALA A 146 2.20 6.01 -12.01
C ALA A 146 2.07 4.56 -12.50
N VAL A 147 2.65 3.60 -11.78
CA VAL A 147 2.65 2.19 -12.16
C VAL A 147 1.31 1.53 -11.86
N PHE A 148 0.80 1.67 -10.64
CA PHE A 148 -0.37 0.91 -10.22
C PHE A 148 -1.66 1.47 -10.82
N THR A 149 -1.79 2.79 -10.84
CA THR A 149 -3.02 3.46 -11.28
C THR A 149 -2.99 3.76 -12.78
N PHE A 150 -1.95 4.40 -13.26
CA PHE A 150 -1.89 4.88 -14.64
C PHE A 150 -1.63 3.75 -15.64
N GLN A 151 -0.70 2.84 -15.36
CA GLN A 151 -0.42 1.67 -16.22
C GLN A 151 -1.43 0.53 -16.02
N ARG A 152 -2.38 0.69 -15.11
CA ARG A 152 -3.46 -0.29 -14.84
C ARG A 152 -2.94 -1.69 -14.56
N GLN A 153 -1.86 -1.80 -13.81
CA GLN A 153 -1.40 -3.10 -13.33
C GLN A 153 -2.49 -3.78 -12.48
N PRO A 154 -2.68 -5.10 -12.56
CA PRO A 154 -3.70 -5.79 -11.77
C PRO A 154 -3.28 -5.92 -10.31
N ILE A 155 -3.15 -4.79 -9.64
CA ILE A 155 -2.75 -4.68 -8.24
C ILE A 155 -3.65 -3.69 -7.50
N VAL A 156 -4.12 -4.09 -6.32
CA VAL A 156 -4.68 -3.17 -5.33
C VAL A 156 -3.68 -3.06 -4.19
N ALA A 157 -3.04 -1.90 -4.08
CA ALA A 157 -2.06 -1.62 -3.05
C ALA A 157 -2.62 -0.65 -2.01
N ILE A 158 -2.50 -1.00 -0.72
CA ILE A 158 -2.81 -0.11 0.40
C ILE A 158 -1.51 0.20 1.13
N ALA A 159 -1.10 1.46 1.12
CA ALA A 159 0.00 1.97 1.93
C ALA A 159 -0.55 2.52 3.25
N GLN A 160 -0.03 2.02 4.37
CA GLN A 160 -0.51 2.28 5.73
C GLN A 160 0.52 3.13 6.49
N TYR A 161 0.15 4.35 6.87
CA TYR A 161 1.05 5.33 7.49
C TYR A 161 0.58 5.70 8.90
N ASN A 162 1.48 5.62 9.86
CA ASN A 162 1.24 6.14 11.21
C ASN A 162 1.36 7.68 11.19
N SER A 163 0.23 8.37 11.26
CA SER A 163 0.18 9.83 11.19
C SER A 163 0.84 10.50 12.41
N THR A 164 0.84 9.83 13.57
CA THR A 164 1.49 10.35 14.78
C THR A 164 3.02 10.31 14.66
N ARG A 165 3.58 9.24 14.08
CA ARG A 165 5.04 9.11 13.93
C ARG A 165 5.62 9.92 12.77
N LEU A 166 4.92 9.97 11.65
CA LEU A 166 5.38 10.67 10.44
C LEU A 166 5.09 12.18 10.47
N GLY A 167 4.09 12.61 11.25
CA GLY A 167 3.65 14.00 11.34
C GLY A 167 2.71 14.42 10.21
N GLU A 168 1.92 15.44 10.49
CA GLU A 168 0.82 15.88 9.60
C GLU A 168 1.30 16.39 8.23
N GLN A 169 2.42 17.06 8.18
CA GLN A 169 2.95 17.63 6.94
C GLN A 169 3.29 16.51 5.93
N ILE A 170 4.06 15.49 6.36
CA ILE A 170 4.48 14.40 5.48
C ILE A 170 3.27 13.54 5.08
N THR A 171 2.42 13.18 6.04
CA THR A 171 1.23 12.37 5.76
C THR A 171 0.23 13.10 4.88
N GLY A 172 0.11 14.41 5.01
CA GLY A 172 -0.70 15.24 4.11
C GLY A 172 -0.20 15.25 2.68
N GLU A 173 1.12 15.33 2.46
CA GLU A 173 1.72 15.24 1.12
C GLU A 173 1.59 13.82 0.54
N MET A 174 1.83 12.78 1.34
CA MET A 174 1.63 11.39 0.90
C MET A 174 0.17 11.13 0.49
N ASN A 175 -0.78 11.61 1.29
CA ASN A 175 -2.20 11.46 0.95
C ASN A 175 -2.54 12.04 -0.43
N LYS A 176 -1.93 13.16 -0.82
CA LYS A 176 -2.16 13.76 -2.15
C LYS A 176 -1.74 12.87 -3.32
N LEU A 177 -0.87 11.91 -3.10
CA LEU A 177 -0.37 10.99 -4.15
C LEU A 177 -1.21 9.71 -4.29
N HIS A 178 -2.32 9.62 -3.56
CA HIS A 178 -3.19 8.44 -3.59
C HIS A 178 -4.60 8.84 -4.07
N PRO A 179 -5.11 8.24 -5.14
CA PRO A 179 -6.46 8.56 -5.66
C PRO A 179 -7.59 8.19 -4.71
N ILE A 180 -7.30 7.26 -3.79
CA ILE A 180 -8.27 6.75 -2.81
C ILE A 180 -7.63 6.79 -1.42
N ALA A 181 -8.41 7.17 -0.43
CA ALA A 181 -7.96 7.22 0.97
C ALA A 181 -9.02 6.70 1.94
N TYR A 182 -8.55 6.14 3.06
CA TYR A 182 -9.40 5.89 4.23
C TYR A 182 -9.54 7.16 5.07
N VAL A 183 -10.76 7.67 5.15
CA VAL A 183 -11.12 8.86 5.93
C VAL A 183 -12.30 8.53 6.84
N GLY A 184 -12.12 8.62 8.14
CA GLY A 184 -13.19 8.35 9.12
C GLY A 184 -13.78 6.94 8.96
N ARG A 185 -12.96 5.93 8.77
CA ARG A 185 -13.34 4.52 8.55
C ARG A 185 -14.10 4.25 7.25
N GLN A 186 -14.01 5.15 6.29
CA GLN A 186 -14.64 5.00 4.97
C GLN A 186 -13.59 5.15 3.88
N LEU A 187 -13.74 4.35 2.85
CA LEU A 187 -12.98 4.48 1.62
C LEU A 187 -13.59 5.61 0.80
N LYS A 188 -12.77 6.60 0.42
CA LYS A 188 -13.24 7.76 -0.34
C LYS A 188 -12.28 8.09 -1.47
N ARG A 189 -12.82 8.58 -2.58
CA ARG A 189 -11.99 9.27 -3.56
C ARG A 189 -11.35 10.48 -2.91
N ASN A 190 -10.08 10.67 -3.18
CA ASN A 190 -9.32 11.77 -2.60
C ASN A 190 -9.48 13.04 -3.45
N PRO A 191 -10.17 14.08 -2.96
CA PRO A 191 -10.36 15.31 -3.72
C PRO A 191 -9.07 16.12 -3.89
N SER A 192 -8.07 15.86 -3.06
CA SER A 192 -6.76 16.52 -3.11
C SER A 192 -5.72 15.75 -3.93
N TYR A 193 -6.14 14.68 -4.60
CA TYR A 193 -5.25 13.83 -5.36
C TYR A 193 -4.56 14.59 -6.48
N LEU A 194 -3.24 14.44 -6.54
CA LEU A 194 -2.35 14.89 -7.60
C LEU A 194 -1.79 13.64 -8.27
N ASN A 195 -2.15 13.42 -9.53
CA ASN A 195 -1.56 12.31 -10.26
C ASN A 195 -0.03 12.50 -10.42
N SER A 196 0.66 11.43 -10.72
CA SER A 196 2.12 11.40 -10.83
C SER A 196 2.66 12.46 -11.82
N GLU A 197 1.99 12.70 -12.93
CA GLU A 197 2.38 13.74 -13.89
C GLU A 197 2.34 15.14 -13.27
N GLN A 198 1.24 15.49 -12.64
CA GLN A 198 1.07 16.78 -11.94
C GLN A 198 2.12 16.96 -10.84
N TYR A 199 2.40 15.90 -10.07
CA TYR A 199 3.43 15.92 -9.04
C TYR A 199 4.81 16.26 -9.63
N PHE A 200 5.25 15.54 -10.66
CA PHE A 200 6.56 15.76 -11.26
C PHE A 200 6.66 17.13 -11.97
N LEU A 201 5.60 17.60 -12.63
CA LEU A 201 5.55 18.95 -13.20
C LEU A 201 5.69 20.03 -12.12
N ASN A 202 5.09 19.85 -10.95
CA ASN A 202 5.23 20.79 -9.84
C ASN A 202 6.67 20.84 -9.30
N ILE A 203 7.35 19.70 -9.19
CA ILE A 203 8.78 19.65 -8.84
C ILE A 203 9.62 20.42 -9.86
N LEU A 204 9.44 20.16 -11.16
CA LEU A 204 10.19 20.84 -12.21
C LEU A 204 10.00 22.36 -12.18
N ARG A 205 8.78 22.83 -11.96
CA ARG A 205 8.47 24.27 -11.83
C ARG A 205 9.14 24.89 -10.60
N ALA A 206 9.14 24.19 -9.47
CA ALA A 206 9.80 24.65 -8.24
C ALA A 206 11.32 24.76 -8.43
N THR A 207 11.95 23.77 -9.07
CA THR A 207 13.39 23.76 -9.36
C THR A 207 13.80 24.91 -10.27
N ARG A 208 13.02 25.20 -11.32
CA ARG A 208 13.27 26.35 -12.20
C ARG A 208 13.26 27.67 -11.42
N LYS A 209 12.22 27.91 -10.63
CA LYS A 209 12.11 29.14 -9.82
C LYS A 209 13.25 29.31 -8.80
N ALA A 210 13.85 28.21 -8.33
CA ALA A 210 14.99 28.25 -7.42
C ALA A 210 16.30 28.62 -8.14
N ASN A 211 16.45 28.21 -9.41
CA ASN A 211 17.63 28.50 -10.24
C ASN A 211 17.61 29.90 -10.87
N ASP A 212 16.43 30.54 -10.97
CA ASP A 212 16.25 31.90 -11.50
C ASP A 212 16.42 32.99 -10.45
N ARG A 213 16.79 32.64 -9.21
CA ARG A 213 17.09 33.55 -8.09
C ARG A 213 18.57 33.56 -7.72
#